data_a2390aeede8fed47f9048df1a88e009a
#
_entry.id   a2390aeede8fed47f9048df1a88e009a
#
_cell.length_a   1.000
_cell.length_b   1.000
_cell.length_c   1.000
_cell.angle_alpha   90.00
_cell.angle_beta   90.00
_cell.angle_gamma   90.00
#
_symmetry.space_group_name_H-M   'P 1'
#
loop_
_entity.id
_entity.type
_entity.pdbx_description
1 polymer ?
#
loop_
_entity_poly.entity_id
_entity_poly.type
_entity_poly.pdbx_seq_one_letter_code
_entity_poly.pdbx_strand_id
1 'polypeptide(L)'
;MSRVSLEGQVAVVTGAARGVGELLARKLSARGAKVALVGLEPDALKQVSERLHGDSDHWYADVTDHQAMARVAQEVKERFGKVDIVVANAGVATGGPFVDSDPEAWRRVIEVNLIGSAVTARAFLPVLMESRGYLLQIASLAAITPAPMMTAYCASKSGVEAYAHSLRAEVGYKGVRVGVGYLSWTDTDMVRGADQDEVMRELRQRLPWPSNKTYPLGPAVDRIVAGIERRSSHVYGQWWLRGMQGVRGYLPGLIGTVGQREMRRFGSRLEGMRSGLVGAGGAADEEARATHRS
;
A
#
# COMPACT_ATOMS: atom_id res chain seq x y z
N MET A 1 22.73 11.09 -0.57
CA MET A 1 22.98 9.74 -0.01
C MET A 1 23.36 8.82 -1.15
N SER A 2 24.42 8.02 -0.99
CA SER A 2 24.82 6.99 -1.95
C SER A 2 23.71 5.93 -2.06
N ARG A 3 23.54 5.32 -3.23
CA ARG A 3 22.65 4.17 -3.40
C ARG A 3 23.26 2.96 -2.72
N VAL A 4 22.45 2.19 -2.02
CA VAL A 4 22.83 0.90 -1.46
C VAL A 4 22.56 -0.15 -2.54
N SER A 5 23.52 -1.05 -2.79
CA SER A 5 23.28 -2.20 -3.68
C SER A 5 22.19 -3.08 -3.09
N LEU A 6 21.30 -3.59 -3.94
CA LEU A 6 20.30 -4.59 -3.55
C LEU A 6 20.83 -6.02 -3.71
N GLU A 7 21.99 -6.19 -4.29
CA GLU A 7 22.62 -7.51 -4.49
C GLU A 7 22.78 -8.25 -3.17
N GLY A 8 22.18 -9.45 -3.07
CA GLY A 8 22.20 -10.31 -1.89
C GLY A 8 21.41 -9.76 -0.68
N GLN A 9 20.70 -8.63 -0.79
CA GLN A 9 19.77 -8.17 0.26
C GLN A 9 18.48 -9.00 0.23
N VAL A 10 17.89 -9.18 1.39
CA VAL A 10 16.61 -9.87 1.55
C VAL A 10 15.49 -8.85 1.70
N ALA A 11 14.54 -8.87 0.78
CA ALA A 11 13.40 -7.99 0.72
C ALA A 11 12.09 -8.74 0.94
N VAL A 12 11.31 -8.34 1.93
CA VAL A 12 9.95 -8.82 2.18
C VAL A 12 8.94 -7.85 1.55
N VAL A 13 7.98 -8.36 0.80
CA VAL A 13 6.91 -7.55 0.20
C VAL A 13 5.55 -8.15 0.57
N THR A 14 4.72 -7.38 1.29
CA THR A 14 3.34 -7.80 1.58
C THR A 14 2.38 -7.37 0.46
N GLY A 15 1.31 -8.16 0.23
CA GLY A 15 0.42 -7.95 -0.91
C GLY A 15 1.14 -8.15 -2.24
N ALA A 16 2.00 -9.17 -2.32
CA ALA A 16 2.91 -9.40 -3.43
C ALA A 16 2.32 -10.21 -4.59
N ALA A 17 1.08 -10.67 -4.48
CA ALA A 17 0.44 -11.51 -5.49
C ALA A 17 0.11 -10.77 -6.79
N ARG A 18 -0.03 -9.44 -6.75
CA ARG A 18 -0.45 -8.61 -7.90
C ARG A 18 -0.01 -7.16 -7.81
N GLY A 19 -0.25 -6.42 -8.90
CA GLY A 19 -0.17 -4.96 -8.95
C GLY A 19 1.17 -4.38 -8.52
N VAL A 20 1.13 -3.42 -7.59
CA VAL A 20 2.34 -2.74 -7.07
C VAL A 20 3.27 -3.73 -6.41
N GLY A 21 2.75 -4.63 -5.55
CA GLY A 21 3.55 -5.61 -4.81
C GLY A 21 4.28 -6.59 -5.72
N GLU A 22 3.58 -7.18 -6.69
CA GLU A 22 4.19 -8.08 -7.68
C GLU A 22 5.30 -7.39 -8.48
N LEU A 23 5.01 -6.18 -9.02
CA LEU A 23 6.00 -5.49 -9.83
C LEU A 23 7.19 -5.01 -9.00
N LEU A 24 6.98 -4.62 -7.74
CA LEU A 24 8.06 -4.34 -6.77
C LEU A 24 8.94 -5.56 -6.58
N ALA A 25 8.37 -6.72 -6.29
CA ALA A 25 9.08 -7.98 -6.10
C ALA A 25 9.95 -8.30 -7.33
N ARG A 26 9.37 -8.21 -8.53
CA ARG A 26 10.10 -8.44 -9.79
C ARG A 26 11.27 -7.46 -9.98
N LYS A 27 11.07 -6.17 -9.70
CA LYS A 27 12.11 -5.15 -9.88
C LYS A 27 13.20 -5.22 -8.81
N LEU A 28 12.89 -5.65 -7.59
CA LEU A 28 13.86 -5.92 -6.53
C LEU A 28 14.70 -7.14 -6.88
N SER A 29 14.07 -8.25 -7.30
CA SER A 29 14.74 -9.47 -7.75
C SER A 29 15.66 -9.19 -8.95
N ALA A 30 15.20 -8.44 -9.95
CA ALA A 30 16.01 -8.05 -11.11
C ALA A 30 17.24 -7.19 -10.75
N ARG A 31 17.32 -6.68 -9.51
CA ARG A 31 18.48 -5.96 -8.95
C ARG A 31 19.30 -6.80 -7.97
N GLY A 32 19.11 -8.11 -7.98
CA GLY A 32 19.86 -9.07 -7.18
C GLY A 32 19.37 -9.26 -5.75
N ALA A 33 18.21 -8.70 -5.37
CA ALA A 33 17.63 -8.98 -4.06
C ALA A 33 17.00 -10.38 -4.04
N LYS A 34 17.13 -11.08 -2.91
CA LYS A 34 16.32 -12.24 -2.55
C LYS A 34 14.97 -11.73 -2.07
N VAL A 35 13.86 -12.35 -2.49
CA VAL A 35 12.53 -11.80 -2.25
C VAL A 35 11.63 -12.78 -1.52
N ALA A 36 11.09 -12.36 -0.37
CA ALA A 36 10.03 -13.03 0.36
C ALA A 36 8.68 -12.38 0.01
N LEU A 37 7.78 -13.16 -0.59
CA LEU A 37 6.45 -12.74 -1.02
C LEU A 37 5.42 -13.12 0.04
N VAL A 38 4.63 -12.16 0.52
CA VAL A 38 3.59 -12.41 1.55
C VAL A 38 2.23 -11.93 1.06
N GLY A 39 1.18 -12.72 1.26
CA GLY A 39 -0.19 -12.34 0.88
C GLY A 39 -1.23 -13.42 1.12
N LEU A 40 -2.45 -13.19 0.65
CA LEU A 40 -3.61 -14.06 0.85
C LEU A 40 -3.87 -15.04 -0.31
N GLU A 41 -3.09 -14.99 -1.37
CA GLU A 41 -3.34 -15.72 -2.61
C GLU A 41 -2.17 -16.68 -2.89
N PRO A 42 -2.14 -17.87 -2.29
CA PRO A 42 -0.97 -18.76 -2.31
C PRO A 42 -0.55 -19.16 -3.74
N ASP A 43 -1.50 -19.49 -4.60
CA ASP A 43 -1.20 -19.88 -5.99
C ASP A 43 -0.62 -18.72 -6.81
N ALA A 44 -1.17 -17.52 -6.64
CA ALA A 44 -0.65 -16.32 -7.31
C ALA A 44 0.74 -15.95 -6.79
N LEU A 45 0.98 -16.01 -5.47
CA LEU A 45 2.29 -15.80 -4.87
C LEU A 45 3.33 -16.80 -5.39
N LYS A 46 2.96 -18.08 -5.48
CA LYS A 46 3.81 -19.14 -6.04
C LYS A 46 4.17 -18.83 -7.49
N GLN A 47 3.19 -18.49 -8.33
CA GLN A 47 3.44 -18.11 -9.73
C GLN A 47 4.34 -16.88 -9.85
N VAL A 48 4.18 -15.88 -8.97
CA VAL A 48 5.08 -14.72 -8.95
C VAL A 48 6.50 -15.16 -8.57
N SER A 49 6.66 -15.97 -7.51
CA SER A 49 7.96 -16.47 -7.06
C SER A 49 8.68 -17.22 -8.18
N GLU A 50 8.01 -18.14 -8.88
CA GLU A 50 8.58 -18.91 -9.99
C GLU A 50 9.06 -18.08 -11.18
N ARG A 51 8.54 -16.83 -11.31
CA ARG A 51 8.92 -15.90 -12.40
C ARG A 51 10.00 -14.90 -11.99
N LEU A 52 10.46 -14.92 -10.73
CA LEU A 52 11.54 -14.06 -10.28
C LEU A 52 12.91 -14.59 -10.77
N HIS A 53 13.85 -13.72 -11.00
CA HIS A 53 15.18 -14.08 -11.50
C HIS A 53 16.13 -14.61 -10.42
N GLY A 54 15.86 -14.33 -9.15
CA GLY A 54 16.72 -14.66 -8.02
C GLY A 54 16.09 -15.62 -7.04
N ASP A 55 16.78 -15.85 -5.92
CA ASP A 55 16.29 -16.63 -4.82
C ASP A 55 15.04 -16.00 -4.22
N SER A 56 13.93 -16.71 -4.20
CA SER A 56 12.65 -16.21 -3.70
C SER A 56 11.83 -17.32 -3.07
N ASP A 57 10.91 -16.94 -2.20
CA ASP A 57 9.95 -17.83 -1.59
C ASP A 57 8.67 -17.07 -1.23
N HIS A 58 7.61 -17.78 -0.84
CA HIS A 58 6.32 -17.20 -0.59
C HIS A 58 5.62 -17.74 0.64
N TRP A 59 4.85 -16.89 1.32
CA TRP A 59 4.12 -17.20 2.54
C TRP A 59 2.68 -16.71 2.45
N TYR A 60 1.76 -17.60 2.80
CA TYR A 60 0.36 -17.24 3.02
C TYR A 60 0.21 -16.62 4.41
N ALA A 61 -0.25 -15.37 4.47
CA ALA A 61 -0.62 -14.71 5.73
C ALA A 61 -1.56 -13.53 5.50
N ASP A 62 -2.57 -13.39 6.37
CA ASP A 62 -3.29 -12.12 6.55
C ASP A 62 -2.39 -11.17 7.35
N VAL A 63 -2.12 -10.01 6.80
CA VAL A 63 -1.29 -8.98 7.47
C VAL A 63 -1.90 -8.48 8.77
N THR A 64 -3.19 -8.72 9.01
CA THR A 64 -3.88 -8.35 10.25
C THR A 64 -3.73 -9.40 11.36
N ASP A 65 -3.28 -10.60 11.02
CA ASP A 65 -3.01 -11.66 11.99
C ASP A 65 -1.59 -11.53 12.57
N HIS A 66 -1.52 -11.11 13.82
CA HIS A 66 -0.25 -10.93 14.55
C HIS A 66 0.57 -12.21 14.66
N GLN A 67 -0.08 -13.34 14.88
CA GLN A 67 0.60 -14.62 15.07
C GLN A 67 1.13 -15.16 13.73
N ALA A 68 0.32 -15.08 12.67
CA ALA A 68 0.74 -15.45 11.34
C ALA A 68 1.93 -14.61 10.89
N MET A 69 1.87 -13.29 11.04
CA MET A 69 2.96 -12.40 10.64
C MET A 69 4.24 -12.61 11.46
N ALA A 70 4.12 -12.93 12.75
CA ALA A 70 5.28 -13.27 13.58
C ALA A 70 5.95 -14.57 13.12
N ARG A 71 5.15 -15.62 12.80
CA ARG A 71 5.66 -16.86 12.20
C ARG A 71 6.37 -16.59 10.87
N VAL A 72 5.73 -15.84 9.97
CA VAL A 72 6.35 -15.47 8.68
C VAL A 72 7.68 -14.76 8.88
N ALA A 73 7.79 -13.82 9.82
CA ALA A 73 9.05 -13.12 10.06
C ALA A 73 10.17 -14.06 10.53
N GLN A 74 9.83 -15.05 11.36
CA GLN A 74 10.78 -16.08 11.80
C GLN A 74 11.18 -17.00 10.64
N GLU A 75 10.22 -17.53 9.89
CA GLU A 75 10.46 -18.44 8.77
C GLU A 75 11.27 -17.76 7.65
N VAL A 76 11.00 -16.49 7.35
CA VAL A 76 11.80 -15.70 6.39
C VAL A 76 13.24 -15.55 6.88
N LYS A 77 13.43 -15.27 8.18
CA LYS A 77 14.78 -15.19 8.78
C LYS A 77 15.51 -16.53 8.71
N GLU A 78 14.83 -17.64 9.01
CA GLU A 78 15.40 -18.98 8.90
C GLU A 78 15.76 -19.33 7.46
N ARG A 79 14.89 -19.01 6.49
CA ARG A 79 15.07 -19.30 5.07
C ARG A 79 16.23 -18.52 4.42
N PHE A 80 16.38 -17.22 4.75
CA PHE A 80 17.33 -16.33 4.09
C PHE A 80 18.47 -15.84 5.00
N GLY A 81 18.43 -16.13 6.29
CA GLY A 81 19.43 -15.75 7.28
C GLY A 81 19.30 -14.31 7.83
N LYS A 82 18.61 -13.43 7.12
CA LYS A 82 18.42 -12.01 7.48
C LYS A 82 17.21 -11.40 6.79
N VAL A 83 16.83 -10.18 7.20
CA VAL A 83 15.91 -9.31 6.46
C VAL A 83 16.50 -7.90 6.42
N ASP A 84 16.70 -7.35 5.23
CA ASP A 84 17.29 -6.03 5.04
C ASP A 84 16.24 -4.96 4.67
N ILE A 85 15.15 -5.38 4.01
CA ILE A 85 14.12 -4.51 3.48
C ILE A 85 12.75 -5.13 3.77
N VAL A 86 11.83 -4.33 4.26
CA VAL A 86 10.41 -4.70 4.37
C VAL A 86 9.57 -3.64 3.68
N VAL A 87 8.71 -4.06 2.77
CA VAL A 87 7.73 -3.20 2.10
C VAL A 87 6.32 -3.61 2.56
N ALA A 88 5.73 -2.83 3.45
CA ALA A 88 4.34 -2.96 3.87
C ALA A 88 3.45 -2.35 2.78
N ASN A 89 3.05 -3.19 1.82
CA ASN A 89 2.32 -2.79 0.62
C ASN A 89 0.88 -3.32 0.60
N ALA A 90 0.57 -4.41 1.31
CA ALA A 90 -0.78 -4.96 1.36
C ALA A 90 -1.82 -3.86 1.65
N GLY A 91 -2.92 -3.88 0.91
CA GLY A 91 -3.96 -2.88 1.07
C GLY A 91 -5.16 -3.15 0.19
N VAL A 92 -6.31 -2.71 0.68
CA VAL A 92 -7.62 -2.77 0.02
C VAL A 92 -8.24 -1.38 -0.01
N ALA A 93 -9.25 -1.18 -0.83
CA ALA A 93 -9.99 0.07 -0.92
C ALA A 93 -11.49 -0.18 -0.97
N THR A 94 -12.25 0.81 -0.54
CA THR A 94 -13.70 0.91 -0.78
C THR A 94 -14.01 2.34 -1.21
N GLY A 95 -15.10 2.53 -1.93
CA GLY A 95 -15.59 3.84 -2.35
C GLY A 95 -17.09 3.94 -2.08
N GLY A 96 -17.63 5.16 -2.15
CA GLY A 96 -19.05 5.43 -1.96
C GLY A 96 -19.34 6.41 -0.82
N PRO A 97 -20.59 6.94 -0.78
CA PRO A 97 -21.03 7.83 0.29
C PRO A 97 -20.90 7.15 1.65
N PHE A 98 -20.36 7.85 2.63
CA PHE A 98 -20.12 7.27 3.96
C PHE A 98 -21.40 6.75 4.62
N VAL A 99 -22.50 7.47 4.45
CA VAL A 99 -23.80 7.12 5.05
C VAL A 99 -24.39 5.80 4.52
N ASP A 100 -24.09 5.47 3.26
CA ASP A 100 -24.59 4.27 2.57
C ASP A 100 -23.52 3.17 2.44
N SER A 101 -22.27 3.45 2.91
CA SER A 101 -21.17 2.48 2.82
C SER A 101 -21.41 1.30 3.76
N ASP A 102 -20.95 0.11 3.34
CA ASP A 102 -20.91 -1.07 4.21
C ASP A 102 -19.93 -0.83 5.38
N PRO A 103 -20.42 -0.85 6.64
CA PRO A 103 -19.56 -0.63 7.81
C PRO A 103 -18.44 -1.67 7.94
N GLU A 104 -18.68 -2.91 7.53
CA GLU A 104 -17.67 -3.97 7.59
C GLU A 104 -16.57 -3.75 6.55
N ALA A 105 -16.92 -3.36 5.32
CA ALA A 105 -15.94 -3.01 4.30
C ALA A 105 -15.13 -1.77 4.73
N TRP A 106 -15.79 -0.77 5.33
CA TRP A 106 -15.12 0.42 5.89
C TRP A 106 -14.11 0.04 6.97
N ARG A 107 -14.52 -0.79 7.94
CA ARG A 107 -13.66 -1.30 9.03
C ARG A 107 -12.50 -2.09 8.46
N ARG A 108 -12.74 -2.97 7.48
CA ARG A 108 -11.71 -3.82 6.88
C ARG A 108 -10.62 -3.01 6.17
N VAL A 109 -10.96 -1.90 5.54
CA VAL A 109 -9.96 -0.99 4.95
C VAL A 109 -9.00 -0.44 6.03
N ILE A 110 -9.50 -0.07 7.21
CA ILE A 110 -8.65 0.36 8.33
C ILE A 110 -7.79 -0.81 8.84
N GLU A 111 -8.39 -1.97 9.02
CA GLU A 111 -7.68 -3.16 9.52
C GLU A 111 -6.51 -3.54 8.59
N VAL A 112 -6.77 -3.72 7.31
CA VAL A 112 -5.73 -4.15 6.37
C VAL A 112 -4.68 -3.05 6.17
N ASN A 113 -5.12 -1.84 5.84
CA ASN A 113 -4.19 -0.80 5.42
C ASN A 113 -3.37 -0.23 6.58
N LEU A 114 -3.99 0.03 7.73
CA LEU A 114 -3.32 0.69 8.87
C LEU A 114 -2.85 -0.33 9.90
N ILE A 115 -3.75 -1.16 10.42
CA ILE A 115 -3.38 -2.14 11.46
C ILE A 115 -2.45 -3.20 10.86
N GLY A 116 -2.74 -3.74 9.67
CA GLY A 116 -1.90 -4.69 8.98
C GLY A 116 -0.49 -4.15 8.67
N SER A 117 -0.38 -2.86 8.32
CA SER A 117 0.92 -2.19 8.19
C SER A 117 1.70 -2.14 9.51
N ALA A 118 1.00 -1.86 10.62
CA ALA A 118 1.62 -1.83 11.96
C ALA A 118 2.00 -3.24 12.44
N VAL A 119 1.17 -4.26 12.18
CA VAL A 119 1.46 -5.67 12.48
C VAL A 119 2.68 -6.14 11.68
N THR A 120 2.72 -5.85 10.37
CA THR A 120 3.88 -6.15 9.51
C THR A 120 5.16 -5.53 10.09
N ALA A 121 5.13 -4.25 10.44
CA ALA A 121 6.28 -3.60 11.04
C ALA A 121 6.69 -4.25 12.36
N ARG A 122 5.75 -4.49 13.27
CA ARG A 122 6.01 -5.14 14.57
C ARG A 122 6.68 -6.50 14.42
N ALA A 123 6.22 -7.32 13.48
CA ALA A 123 6.77 -8.63 13.22
C ALA A 123 8.22 -8.59 12.72
N PHE A 124 8.53 -7.66 11.81
CA PHE A 124 9.84 -7.60 11.16
C PHE A 124 10.84 -6.62 11.78
N LEU A 125 10.42 -5.69 12.65
CA LEU A 125 11.34 -4.74 13.29
C LEU A 125 12.50 -5.39 14.05
N PRO A 126 12.31 -6.47 14.82
CA PRO A 126 13.44 -7.13 15.50
C PRO A 126 14.55 -7.54 14.54
N VAL A 127 14.17 -8.17 13.41
CA VAL A 127 15.15 -8.62 12.39
C VAL A 127 15.74 -7.43 11.62
N LEU A 128 14.96 -6.40 11.33
CA LEU A 128 15.45 -5.16 10.72
C LEU A 128 16.43 -4.40 11.62
N MET A 129 16.29 -4.50 12.95
CA MET A 129 17.26 -3.92 13.88
C MET A 129 18.62 -4.62 13.82
N GLU A 130 18.64 -5.94 13.65
CA GLU A 130 19.87 -6.72 13.47
C GLU A 130 20.63 -6.30 12.21
N SER A 131 19.92 -6.12 11.10
CA SER A 131 20.49 -5.76 9.79
C SER A 131 20.69 -4.25 9.61
N ARG A 132 20.20 -3.40 10.52
CA ARG A 132 20.06 -1.95 10.34
C ARG A 132 19.31 -1.62 9.05
N GLY A 133 18.22 -2.31 8.85
CA GLY A 133 17.47 -2.40 7.60
C GLY A 133 16.61 -1.18 7.27
N TYR A 134 15.70 -1.39 6.32
CA TYR A 134 14.78 -0.37 5.82
C TYR A 134 13.34 -0.88 5.77
N LEU A 135 12.44 -0.14 6.40
CA LEU A 135 11.00 -0.36 6.33
C LEU A 135 10.36 0.71 5.45
N LEU A 136 9.66 0.31 4.39
CA LEU A 136 8.87 1.19 3.55
C LEU A 136 7.38 0.92 3.76
N GLN A 137 6.65 1.95 4.18
CA GLN A 137 5.19 1.94 4.26
C GLN A 137 4.58 2.51 2.98
N ILE A 138 3.71 1.76 2.30
CA ILE A 138 3.04 2.25 1.09
C ILE A 138 1.78 3.01 1.47
N ALA A 139 1.87 4.32 1.34
CA ALA A 139 0.79 5.27 1.47
C ALA A 139 0.21 5.64 0.08
N SER A 140 -0.46 6.77 -0.02
CA SER A 140 -1.17 7.22 -1.22
C SER A 140 -1.24 8.73 -1.27
N LEU A 141 -1.62 9.29 -2.42
CA LEU A 141 -2.14 10.66 -2.54
C LEU A 141 -3.23 10.93 -1.49
N ALA A 142 -4.03 9.92 -1.15
CA ALA A 142 -5.08 9.98 -0.12
C ALA A 142 -4.55 10.29 1.30
N ALA A 143 -3.25 10.11 1.56
CA ALA A 143 -2.62 10.56 2.81
C ALA A 143 -2.28 12.06 2.79
N ILE A 144 -2.09 12.63 1.60
CA ILE A 144 -1.72 14.05 1.41
C ILE A 144 -2.97 14.93 1.33
N THR A 145 -4.03 14.42 0.68
CA THR A 145 -5.26 15.15 0.42
C THR A 145 -6.47 14.24 0.62
N PRO A 146 -7.49 14.69 1.40
CA PRO A 146 -8.73 13.92 1.52
C PRO A 146 -9.47 13.89 0.17
N ALA A 147 -10.34 12.90 0.01
CA ALA A 147 -11.23 12.80 -1.15
C ALA A 147 -12.64 12.38 -0.67
N PRO A 148 -13.72 13.04 -1.13
CA PRO A 148 -15.05 12.56 -0.88
C PRO A 148 -15.24 11.13 -1.41
N MET A 149 -16.15 10.37 -0.83
CA MET A 149 -16.45 8.97 -1.16
C MET A 149 -15.32 7.96 -0.88
N MET A 150 -14.20 8.40 -0.28
CA MET A 150 -13.04 7.55 0.05
C MET A 150 -12.64 7.67 1.53
N THR A 151 -13.60 7.84 2.43
CA THR A 151 -13.33 8.17 3.85
C THR A 151 -12.47 7.13 4.55
N ALA A 152 -12.77 5.83 4.42
CA ALA A 152 -11.97 4.75 4.99
C ALA A 152 -10.53 4.75 4.43
N TYR A 153 -10.41 4.85 3.10
CA TYR A 153 -9.12 4.82 2.45
C TYR A 153 -8.25 6.02 2.83
N CYS A 154 -8.82 7.23 2.83
CA CYS A 154 -8.12 8.43 3.26
C CYS A 154 -7.69 8.34 4.73
N ALA A 155 -8.59 7.92 5.62
CA ALA A 155 -8.27 7.73 7.04
C ALA A 155 -7.13 6.72 7.23
N SER A 156 -7.20 5.56 6.55
CA SER A 156 -6.19 4.51 6.66
C SER A 156 -4.82 4.98 6.16
N LYS A 157 -4.75 5.63 4.99
CA LYS A 157 -3.47 6.05 4.39
C LYS A 157 -2.85 7.26 5.10
N SER A 158 -3.66 8.18 5.64
CA SER A 158 -3.20 9.25 6.54
C SER A 158 -2.66 8.68 7.85
N GLY A 159 -3.33 7.67 8.41
CA GLY A 159 -2.87 6.94 9.59
C GLY A 159 -1.54 6.23 9.36
N VAL A 160 -1.36 5.57 8.22
CA VAL A 160 -0.09 4.94 7.81
C VAL A 160 1.05 5.96 7.74
N GLU A 161 0.81 7.13 7.15
CA GLU A 161 1.82 8.20 7.08
C GLU A 161 2.21 8.68 8.49
N ALA A 162 1.23 9.04 9.31
CA ALA A 162 1.46 9.52 10.68
C ALA A 162 2.21 8.46 11.52
N TYR A 163 1.76 7.21 11.45
CA TYR A 163 2.40 6.07 12.08
C TYR A 163 3.86 5.92 11.66
N ALA A 164 4.14 5.96 10.35
CA ALA A 164 5.49 5.81 9.83
C ALA A 164 6.44 6.94 10.29
N HIS A 165 5.92 8.17 10.41
CA HIS A 165 6.69 9.30 10.93
C HIS A 165 7.06 9.11 12.41
N SER A 166 6.11 8.68 13.25
CA SER A 166 6.36 8.39 14.66
C SER A 166 7.35 7.23 14.81
N LEU A 167 7.11 6.13 14.11
CA LEU A 167 7.99 4.95 14.16
C LEU A 167 9.43 5.28 13.72
N ARG A 168 9.61 6.14 12.72
CA ARG A 168 10.94 6.57 12.28
C ARG A 168 11.75 7.21 13.42
N ALA A 169 11.10 8.03 14.24
CA ALA A 169 11.75 8.65 15.39
C ALA A 169 12.09 7.61 16.47
N GLU A 170 11.20 6.64 16.68
CA GLU A 170 11.38 5.60 17.71
C GLU A 170 12.51 4.63 17.39
N VAL A 171 12.68 4.22 16.11
CA VAL A 171 13.64 3.15 15.75
C VAL A 171 14.92 3.65 15.09
N GLY A 172 15.00 4.95 14.77
CA GLY A 172 16.15 5.55 14.10
C GLY A 172 17.47 5.37 14.84
N TYR A 173 17.44 5.44 16.17
CA TYR A 173 18.62 5.23 17.03
C TYR A 173 19.13 3.77 17.00
N LYS A 174 18.30 2.82 16.59
CA LYS A 174 18.68 1.42 16.36
C LYS A 174 19.25 1.18 14.96
N GLY A 175 19.34 2.22 14.13
CA GLY A 175 19.86 2.14 12.78
C GLY A 175 18.82 1.74 11.72
N VAL A 176 17.57 1.45 12.12
CA VAL A 176 16.48 1.15 11.16
C VAL A 176 16.00 2.45 10.52
N ARG A 177 15.92 2.46 9.19
CA ARG A 177 15.33 3.57 8.46
C ARG A 177 13.89 3.25 8.08
N VAL A 178 13.00 4.23 8.25
CA VAL A 178 11.58 4.11 7.89
C VAL A 178 11.23 5.15 6.84
N GLY A 179 10.65 4.70 5.74
CA GLY A 179 10.18 5.52 4.63
C GLY A 179 8.68 5.41 4.40
N VAL A 180 8.13 6.41 3.72
CA VAL A 180 6.76 6.43 3.21
C VAL A 180 6.79 6.58 1.70
N GLY A 181 6.14 5.66 0.99
CA GLY A 181 5.96 5.67 -0.45
C GLY A 181 4.57 6.19 -0.81
N TYR A 182 4.48 7.22 -1.64
CA TYR A 182 3.22 7.81 -2.06
C TYR A 182 2.94 7.46 -3.52
N LEU A 183 1.77 6.90 -3.77
CA LEU A 183 1.26 6.60 -5.09
C LEU A 183 -0.04 7.37 -5.34
N SER A 184 -0.23 7.84 -6.55
CA SER A 184 -1.51 8.33 -7.05
C SER A 184 -2.23 7.23 -7.82
N TRP A 185 -3.26 7.58 -8.58
CA TRP A 185 -3.97 6.67 -9.47
C TRP A 185 -2.98 5.96 -10.40
N THR A 186 -2.67 4.74 -10.10
CA THR A 186 -1.70 3.91 -10.82
C THR A 186 -2.44 2.71 -11.40
N ASP A 187 -2.19 2.37 -12.64
CA ASP A 187 -2.89 1.31 -13.36
C ASP A 187 -2.70 -0.06 -12.69
N THR A 188 -3.67 -0.42 -11.86
CA THR A 188 -3.75 -1.64 -11.07
C THR A 188 -5.19 -2.15 -11.05
N ASP A 189 -5.39 -3.41 -10.66
CA ASP A 189 -6.73 -4.00 -10.52
C ASP A 189 -7.61 -3.20 -9.54
N MET A 190 -7.02 -2.66 -8.48
CA MET A 190 -7.73 -1.80 -7.51
C MET A 190 -8.29 -0.54 -8.19
N VAL A 191 -7.51 0.14 -9.01
CA VAL A 191 -7.96 1.36 -9.71
C VAL A 191 -8.95 1.01 -10.81
N ARG A 192 -8.71 -0.05 -11.56
CA ARG A 192 -9.66 -0.56 -12.57
C ARG A 192 -10.99 -0.99 -11.94
N GLY A 193 -10.94 -1.62 -10.75
CA GLY A 193 -12.13 -1.98 -9.99
C GLY A 193 -12.91 -0.75 -9.50
N ALA A 194 -12.24 0.27 -9.00
CA ALA A 194 -12.88 1.53 -8.61
C ALA A 194 -13.50 2.27 -9.81
N ASP A 195 -12.90 2.18 -11.00
CA ASP A 195 -13.41 2.78 -12.23
C ASP A 195 -14.60 2.03 -12.86
N GLN A 196 -14.98 0.85 -12.34
CA GLN A 196 -16.22 0.16 -12.72
C GLN A 196 -17.45 0.93 -12.23
N ASP A 197 -17.34 1.62 -11.09
CA ASP A 197 -18.37 2.54 -10.65
C ASP A 197 -18.31 3.84 -11.47
N GLU A 198 -19.43 4.18 -12.11
CA GLU A 198 -19.51 5.31 -13.03
C GLU A 198 -19.34 6.65 -12.28
N VAL A 199 -19.90 6.79 -11.08
CA VAL A 199 -19.82 8.02 -10.28
C VAL A 199 -18.39 8.24 -9.78
N MET A 200 -17.73 7.17 -9.28
CA MET A 200 -16.34 7.24 -8.86
C MET A 200 -15.42 7.61 -10.03
N ARG A 201 -15.63 7.00 -11.20
CA ARG A 201 -14.87 7.29 -12.41
C ARG A 201 -15.05 8.76 -12.85
N GLU A 202 -16.31 9.24 -12.88
CA GLU A 202 -16.63 10.62 -13.27
C GLU A 202 -16.04 11.62 -12.28
N LEU A 203 -16.17 11.37 -10.97
CA LEU A 203 -15.59 12.20 -9.91
C LEU A 203 -14.07 12.32 -10.08
N ARG A 204 -13.39 11.19 -10.31
CA ARG A 204 -11.94 11.16 -10.54
C ARG A 204 -11.54 11.95 -11.78
N GLN A 205 -12.27 11.83 -12.89
CA GLN A 205 -12.00 12.56 -14.13
C GLN A 205 -12.14 14.06 -13.99
N ARG A 206 -12.95 14.53 -13.03
CA ARG A 206 -13.15 15.97 -12.71
C ARG A 206 -12.07 16.55 -11.81
N LEU A 207 -11.20 15.71 -11.23
CA LEU A 207 -10.06 16.23 -10.47
C LEU A 207 -9.17 17.11 -11.37
N PRO A 208 -8.51 18.15 -10.81
CA PRO A 208 -7.60 18.96 -11.60
C PRO A 208 -6.39 18.15 -12.08
N TRP A 209 -5.89 18.51 -13.26
CA TRP A 209 -4.60 17.96 -13.71
C TRP A 209 -3.50 18.31 -12.69
N PRO A 210 -2.59 17.39 -12.35
CA PRO A 210 -2.37 16.06 -12.92
C PRO A 210 -3.06 14.93 -12.12
N SER A 211 -3.88 15.23 -11.10
CA SER A 211 -4.50 14.24 -10.20
C SER A 211 -5.64 13.44 -10.83
N ASN A 212 -6.16 13.86 -12.00
CA ASN A 212 -7.20 13.14 -12.74
C ASN A 212 -6.67 12.00 -13.62
N LYS A 213 -5.35 11.84 -13.74
CA LYS A 213 -4.74 10.84 -14.64
C LYS A 213 -4.46 9.52 -13.96
N THR A 214 -4.66 8.42 -14.68
CA THR A 214 -4.10 7.11 -14.33
C THR A 214 -2.69 7.01 -14.91
N TYR A 215 -1.74 6.65 -14.06
CA TYR A 215 -0.32 6.57 -14.41
C TYR A 215 0.10 5.13 -14.65
N PRO A 216 1.03 4.87 -15.59
CA PRO A 216 1.60 3.55 -15.77
C PRO A 216 2.28 3.06 -14.49
N LEU A 217 2.08 1.77 -14.19
CA LEU A 217 2.64 1.14 -12.98
C LEU A 217 4.16 1.10 -13.00
N GLY A 218 4.78 0.78 -14.13
CA GLY A 218 6.22 0.60 -14.28
C GLY A 218 7.07 1.77 -13.76
N PRO A 219 6.90 2.99 -14.30
CA PRO A 219 7.66 4.16 -13.87
C PRO A 219 7.43 4.55 -12.41
N ALA A 220 6.22 4.33 -11.87
CA ALA A 220 5.93 4.61 -10.47
C ALA A 220 6.72 3.65 -9.56
N VAL A 221 6.71 2.36 -9.87
CA VAL A 221 7.47 1.35 -9.11
C VAL A 221 8.98 1.54 -9.26
N ASP A 222 9.49 1.95 -10.42
CA ASP A 222 10.91 2.29 -10.58
C ASP A 222 11.38 3.37 -9.59
N ARG A 223 10.55 4.38 -9.38
CA ARG A 223 10.83 5.44 -8.38
C ARG A 223 10.79 4.90 -6.95
N ILE A 224 9.86 3.99 -6.66
CA ILE A 224 9.78 3.33 -5.34
C ILE A 224 11.07 2.53 -5.11
N VAL A 225 11.50 1.71 -6.06
CA VAL A 225 12.75 0.93 -5.93
C VAL A 225 13.97 1.85 -5.79
N ALA A 226 14.06 2.92 -6.59
CA ALA A 226 15.12 3.90 -6.42
C ALA A 226 15.09 4.61 -5.05
N GLY A 227 13.91 4.74 -4.44
CA GLY A 227 13.74 5.22 -3.07
C GLY A 227 14.23 4.20 -2.03
N ILE A 228 13.98 2.92 -2.25
CA ILE A 228 14.49 1.81 -1.42
C ILE A 228 16.02 1.79 -1.47
N GLU A 229 16.65 1.84 -2.64
CA GLU A 229 18.10 1.91 -2.80
C GLU A 229 18.74 3.08 -2.02
N ARG A 230 18.03 4.22 -1.92
CA ARG A 230 18.48 5.39 -1.17
C ARG A 230 18.06 5.38 0.30
N ARG A 231 17.26 4.39 0.71
CA ARG A 231 16.62 4.33 2.03
C ARG A 231 15.95 5.65 2.41
N SER A 232 15.19 6.20 1.46
CA SER A 232 14.62 7.54 1.53
C SER A 232 13.47 7.61 2.54
N SER A 233 13.38 8.70 3.29
CA SER A 233 12.26 8.94 4.23
C SER A 233 10.92 9.21 3.53
N HIS A 234 10.96 9.75 2.30
CA HIS A 234 9.79 9.98 1.46
C HIS A 234 10.11 9.56 0.02
N VAL A 235 9.22 8.79 -0.57
CA VAL A 235 9.34 8.30 -1.94
C VAL A 235 8.05 8.62 -2.69
N TYR A 236 8.14 9.29 -3.83
CA TYR A 236 6.99 9.69 -4.63
C TYR A 236 6.98 8.94 -5.96
N GLY A 237 5.96 8.10 -6.17
CA GLY A 237 5.78 7.36 -7.42
C GLY A 237 5.51 8.28 -8.61
N GLN A 238 4.82 9.41 -8.39
CA GLN A 238 4.64 10.48 -9.37
C GLN A 238 5.34 11.75 -8.88
N TRP A 239 6.04 12.45 -9.76
CA TRP A 239 6.88 13.60 -9.44
C TRP A 239 6.12 14.76 -8.76
N TRP A 240 4.89 14.99 -9.16
CA TRP A 240 4.07 16.10 -8.69
C TRP A 240 3.56 15.93 -7.25
N LEU A 241 3.53 14.69 -6.73
CA LEU A 241 3.14 14.41 -5.34
C LEU A 241 4.02 15.14 -4.32
N ARG A 242 5.28 15.37 -4.67
CA ARG A 242 6.20 16.14 -3.82
C ARG A 242 5.74 17.60 -3.66
N GLY A 243 5.23 18.21 -4.73
CA GLY A 243 4.66 19.55 -4.67
C GLY A 243 3.38 19.59 -3.82
N MET A 244 2.50 18.59 -3.98
CA MET A 244 1.28 18.46 -3.18
C MET A 244 1.58 18.32 -1.68
N GLN A 245 2.63 17.61 -1.32
CA GLN A 245 3.08 17.51 0.08
C GLN A 245 3.43 18.86 0.67
N GLY A 246 4.02 19.77 -0.11
CA GLY A 246 4.39 21.13 0.32
C GLY A 246 3.19 22.03 0.63
N VAL A 247 2.06 21.80 -0.05
CA VAL A 247 0.82 22.62 0.10
C VAL A 247 -0.29 21.90 0.87
N ARG A 248 -0.02 20.73 1.45
CA ARG A 248 -1.02 19.84 2.05
C ARG A 248 -1.91 20.52 3.10
N GLY A 249 -1.38 21.50 3.84
CA GLY A 249 -2.14 22.20 4.88
C GLY A 249 -3.34 22.99 4.36
N TYR A 250 -3.34 23.40 3.10
CA TYR A 250 -4.43 24.13 2.46
C TYR A 250 -5.46 23.24 1.76
N LEU A 251 -5.08 22.00 1.46
CA LEU A 251 -5.90 21.08 0.66
C LEU A 251 -7.24 20.70 1.31
N PRO A 252 -7.33 20.44 2.63
CA PRO A 252 -8.60 20.09 3.25
C PRO A 252 -9.69 21.15 3.07
N GLY A 253 -9.33 22.44 3.23
CA GLY A 253 -10.28 23.56 3.03
C GLY A 253 -10.74 23.68 1.58
N LEU A 254 -9.82 23.58 0.64
CA LEU A 254 -10.14 23.63 -0.79
C LEU A 254 -11.03 22.45 -1.20
N ILE A 255 -10.68 21.23 -0.79
CA ILE A 255 -11.43 20.02 -1.13
C ILE A 255 -12.79 20.00 -0.43
N GLY A 256 -12.90 20.52 0.80
CA GLY A 256 -14.18 20.69 1.46
C GLY A 256 -15.16 21.49 0.61
N THR A 257 -14.71 22.63 0.06
CA THR A 257 -15.54 23.51 -0.77
C THR A 257 -15.87 22.89 -2.13
N VAL A 258 -14.86 22.40 -2.85
CA VAL A 258 -15.02 21.80 -4.19
C VAL A 258 -15.77 20.48 -4.09
N GLY A 259 -15.44 19.65 -3.09
CA GLY A 259 -16.10 18.36 -2.87
C GLY A 259 -17.59 18.50 -2.59
N GLN A 260 -18.01 19.47 -1.75
CA GLN A 260 -19.43 19.72 -1.52
C GLN A 260 -20.16 20.09 -2.81
N ARG A 261 -19.54 20.90 -3.67
CA ARG A 261 -20.13 21.29 -4.97
C ARG A 261 -20.28 20.07 -5.88
N GLU A 262 -19.27 19.22 -5.96
CA GLU A 262 -19.35 18.00 -6.76
C GLU A 262 -20.39 17.01 -6.18
N MET A 263 -20.44 16.80 -4.88
CA MET A 263 -21.44 15.92 -4.27
C MET A 263 -22.88 16.40 -4.55
N ARG A 264 -23.14 17.72 -4.54
CA ARG A 264 -24.45 18.26 -4.93
C ARG A 264 -24.80 17.96 -6.39
N ARG A 265 -23.82 17.92 -7.30
CA ARG A 265 -24.07 17.59 -8.73
C ARG A 265 -24.46 16.14 -8.93
N PHE A 266 -23.88 15.23 -8.14
CA PHE A 266 -24.25 13.82 -8.25
C PHE A 266 -25.62 13.54 -7.63
N GLY A 267 -26.02 14.28 -6.58
CA GLY A 267 -27.37 14.25 -6.01
C GLY A 267 -27.90 12.84 -5.77
N SER A 268 -29.07 12.55 -6.38
CA SER A 268 -29.72 11.24 -6.26
C SER A 268 -28.95 10.06 -6.84
N ARG A 269 -27.93 10.29 -7.68
CA ARG A 269 -27.06 9.20 -8.18
C ARG A 269 -26.19 8.60 -7.06
N LEU A 270 -26.06 9.28 -5.93
CA LEU A 270 -25.35 8.80 -4.74
C LEU A 270 -26.22 7.94 -3.83
N GLU A 271 -27.55 8.08 -3.92
CA GLU A 271 -28.48 7.37 -3.07
C GLU A 271 -28.48 5.88 -3.35
N GLY A 272 -28.26 5.07 -2.30
CA GLY A 272 -28.24 3.61 -2.41
C GLY A 272 -26.98 3.01 -3.05
N MET A 273 -25.94 3.82 -3.31
CA MET A 273 -24.64 3.28 -3.72
C MET A 273 -24.02 2.47 -2.57
N ARG A 274 -24.15 1.16 -2.65
CA ARG A 274 -23.45 0.24 -1.75
C ARG A 274 -22.13 -0.14 -2.38
N SER A 275 -21.03 0.10 -1.69
CA SER A 275 -19.72 -0.33 -2.15
C SER A 275 -19.08 -1.27 -1.14
N GLY A 276 -18.78 -2.49 -1.59
CA GLY A 276 -17.88 -3.41 -0.93
C GLY A 276 -16.40 -3.06 -1.19
N LEU A 277 -15.51 -3.99 -0.92
CA LEU A 277 -14.10 -3.86 -1.29
C LEU A 277 -13.93 -3.88 -2.82
N VAL A 278 -13.05 -3.04 -3.34
CA VAL A 278 -12.88 -2.89 -4.79
C VAL A 278 -11.68 -3.66 -5.32
N GLY A 279 -11.82 -4.16 -6.55
CA GLY A 279 -10.77 -4.83 -7.30
C GLY A 279 -10.48 -6.26 -6.83
N ALA A 280 -9.61 -6.95 -7.58
CA ALA A 280 -9.30 -8.36 -7.33
C ALA A 280 -8.68 -8.62 -5.94
N GLY A 281 -7.93 -7.68 -5.38
CA GLY A 281 -7.41 -7.79 -4.01
C GLY A 281 -8.50 -7.71 -2.94
N GLY A 282 -9.58 -6.93 -3.19
CA GLY A 282 -10.77 -6.92 -2.33
C GLY A 282 -11.52 -8.26 -2.37
N ALA A 283 -11.71 -8.83 -3.55
CA ALA A 283 -12.33 -10.14 -3.72
C ALA A 283 -11.54 -11.25 -3.02
N ALA A 284 -10.21 -11.24 -3.14
CA ALA A 284 -9.35 -12.21 -2.45
C ALA A 284 -9.43 -12.08 -0.91
N ASP A 285 -9.55 -10.86 -0.39
CA ASP A 285 -9.76 -10.63 1.05
C ASP A 285 -11.11 -11.18 1.53
N GLU A 286 -12.18 -10.97 0.76
CA GLU A 286 -13.52 -11.48 1.08
C GLU A 286 -13.55 -13.02 1.06
N GLU A 287 -12.91 -13.65 0.08
CA GLU A 287 -12.81 -15.10 -0.04
C GLU A 287 -12.02 -15.71 1.12
N ALA A 288 -10.85 -15.14 1.48
CA ALA A 288 -10.07 -15.59 2.62
C ALA A 288 -10.84 -15.53 3.94
N ARG A 289 -11.63 -14.47 4.15
CA ARG A 289 -12.48 -14.33 5.35
C ARG A 289 -13.65 -15.31 5.37
N ALA A 290 -14.23 -15.64 4.23
CA ALA A 290 -15.30 -16.63 4.13
C ALA A 290 -14.78 -18.03 4.54
N THR A 291 -13.59 -18.39 4.11
CA THR A 291 -12.94 -19.68 4.44
C THR A 291 -12.61 -19.81 5.93
N HIS A 292 -12.28 -18.71 6.62
CA HIS A 292 -11.99 -18.74 8.06
C HIS A 292 -13.25 -18.75 8.97
N ARG A 293 -14.44 -18.47 8.40
CA ARG A 293 -15.73 -18.49 9.14
C ARG A 293 -16.45 -19.85 9.05
N SER A 294 -16.06 -20.71 8.13
CA SER A 294 -16.55 -22.08 7.94
C SER A 294 -15.74 -23.09 8.78
#